data_c4e5e4b60ed399536075e031214a954e
#
_entry.id   c4e5e4b60ed399536075e031214a954e
#
_cell.length_a   1.000
_cell.length_b   1.000
_cell.length_c   1.000
_cell.angle_alpha   90.00
_cell.angle_beta   90.00
_cell.angle_gamma   90.00
#
_symmetry.space_group_name_H-M   'P 1'
#
loop_
_entity.id
_entity.type
_entity.pdbx_description
1 polymer ?
#
loop_
_entity_poly.entity_id
_entity_poly.type
_entity_poly.pdbx_seq_one_letter_code
_entity_poly.pdbx_strand_id
1 'polypeptide(L)'
;VSELTKRAVLCADYGDARALLNGIDRRIFGNDNGYFGKTNKAITYTFDSPTRISGVRLVFDSDLDREYTDGNPDALHTSSTLFFPKSYRNTTFGFPKCLVRHYKIELMDENGNWSTAVEVTDNHRRFVKHFLNTEAKAVRLIPLSTYHSERKTEDYGSSTAHIFNFEVF
;
A
#
# COMPACT_ATOMS: atom_id res chain seq x y z
N VAL A 1 9.72 4.73 11.18
CA VAL A 1 9.57 3.26 11.31
C VAL A 1 9.68 2.91 12.77
N SER A 2 8.73 2.12 13.29
CA SER A 2 8.69 1.71 14.69
C SER A 2 9.87 0.83 15.08
N GLU A 3 10.22 0.81 16.36
CA GLU A 3 11.29 -0.08 16.86
C GLU A 3 10.92 -1.57 16.67
N LEU A 4 9.62 -1.89 16.75
CA LEU A 4 9.15 -3.25 16.53
C LEU A 4 9.37 -3.69 15.08
N THR A 5 9.04 -2.84 14.11
CA THR A 5 9.30 -3.09 12.69
C THR A 5 10.80 -3.27 12.38
N LYS A 6 11.66 -2.44 12.99
CA LYS A 6 13.12 -2.53 12.78
C LYS A 6 13.73 -3.83 13.32
N ARG A 7 13.13 -4.42 14.34
CA ARG A 7 13.60 -5.69 14.95
C ARG A 7 13.14 -6.93 14.20
N ALA A 8 12.10 -6.80 13.38
CA ALA A 8 11.57 -7.91 12.61
C ALA A 8 12.39 -8.19 11.35
N VAL A 9 12.39 -9.43 10.92
CA VAL A 9 12.92 -9.82 9.61
C VAL A 9 11.86 -9.57 8.56
N LEU A 10 12.16 -8.69 7.60
CA LEU A 10 11.29 -8.40 6.47
C LEU A 10 11.56 -9.36 5.30
N CYS A 11 10.51 -9.99 4.79
CA CYS A 11 10.54 -10.80 3.59
C CYS A 11 9.34 -10.45 2.71
N ALA A 12 9.50 -10.57 1.40
CA ALA A 12 8.41 -10.42 0.44
C ALA A 12 8.45 -11.57 -0.58
N ASP A 13 7.27 -12.04 -0.99
CA ASP A 13 7.13 -13.09 -2.01
C ASP A 13 7.50 -12.59 -3.42
N TYR A 14 7.66 -11.27 -3.58
CA TYR A 14 8.02 -10.64 -4.85
C TYR A 14 8.90 -9.41 -4.61
N GLY A 15 10.02 -9.34 -5.31
CA GLY A 15 10.91 -8.18 -5.30
C GLY A 15 11.57 -7.90 -3.95
N ASP A 16 12.10 -6.69 -3.82
CA ASP A 16 12.81 -6.22 -2.62
C ASP A 16 11.95 -5.20 -1.86
N ALA A 17 11.50 -5.59 -0.69
CA ALA A 17 10.62 -4.76 0.14
C ALA A 17 11.36 -3.79 1.08
N ARG A 18 12.69 -3.67 1.01
CA ARG A 18 13.48 -2.81 1.92
C ARG A 18 13.06 -1.34 1.88
N ALA A 19 12.45 -0.89 0.78
CA ALA A 19 11.87 0.45 0.69
C ALA A 19 10.87 0.74 1.82
N LEU A 20 10.17 -0.28 2.33
CA LEU A 20 9.22 -0.13 3.44
C LEU A 20 9.88 0.23 4.78
N LEU A 21 11.21 0.09 4.89
CA LEU A 21 11.98 0.42 6.09
C LEU A 21 12.59 1.84 6.07
N ASN A 22 12.43 2.59 4.97
CA ASN A 22 13.05 3.91 4.81
C ASN A 22 12.35 5.02 5.61
N GLY A 23 11.11 4.79 6.08
CA GLY A 23 10.33 5.77 6.82
C GLY A 23 9.74 6.90 5.97
N ILE A 24 9.83 6.79 4.64
CA ILE A 24 9.32 7.77 3.68
C ILE A 24 8.03 7.24 3.08
N ASP A 25 6.94 7.97 3.24
CA ASP A 25 5.61 7.50 2.85
C ASP A 25 5.06 8.17 1.57
N ARG A 26 5.96 8.71 0.73
CA ARG A 26 5.62 9.40 -0.52
C ARG A 26 6.83 9.52 -1.45
N ARG A 27 6.59 9.87 -2.70
CA ARG A 27 7.65 10.33 -3.61
C ARG A 27 8.24 11.64 -3.14
N ILE A 28 9.54 11.81 -3.27
CA ILE A 28 10.25 13.04 -2.94
C ILE A 28 11.24 13.35 -4.07
N PHE A 29 11.10 14.54 -4.68
CA PHE A 29 11.98 15.01 -5.75
C PHE A 29 12.19 14.00 -6.89
N GLY A 30 11.12 13.37 -7.34
CA GLY A 30 11.16 12.38 -8.43
C GLY A 30 11.66 10.99 -8.02
N ASN A 31 12.13 10.81 -6.79
CA ASN A 31 12.48 9.50 -6.28
C ASN A 31 11.25 8.77 -5.76
N ASP A 32 11.03 7.56 -6.26
CA ASP A 32 10.04 6.66 -5.68
C ASP A 32 10.64 6.02 -4.44
N ASN A 33 9.96 6.18 -3.32
CA ASN A 33 10.39 5.65 -2.02
C ASN A 33 9.53 4.47 -1.56
N GLY A 34 8.69 3.96 -2.45
CA GLY A 34 7.77 2.87 -2.16
C GLY A 34 8.28 1.51 -2.64
N TYR A 35 7.56 0.49 -2.24
CA TYR A 35 7.75 -0.88 -2.68
C TYR A 35 6.75 -1.24 -3.79
N PHE A 36 7.25 -1.71 -4.91
CA PHE A 36 6.46 -2.26 -6.01
C PHE A 36 6.26 -3.75 -5.83
N GLY A 37 5.19 -4.10 -5.15
CA GLY A 37 4.76 -5.48 -4.97
C GLY A 37 3.79 -5.96 -6.04
N LYS A 38 3.29 -7.15 -5.81
CA LYS A 38 2.26 -7.79 -6.65
C LYS A 38 1.04 -8.14 -5.81
N THR A 39 -0.14 -8.10 -6.43
CA THR A 39 -1.34 -8.67 -5.83
C THR A 39 -1.17 -10.18 -5.60
N ASN A 40 -1.78 -10.69 -4.54
CA ASN A 40 -1.67 -12.08 -4.09
C ASN A 40 -0.23 -12.51 -3.70
N LYS A 41 0.65 -11.56 -3.40
CA LYS A 41 2.00 -11.80 -2.88
C LYS A 41 2.13 -11.15 -1.51
N ALA A 42 2.56 -11.93 -0.53
CA ALA A 42 2.67 -11.46 0.83
C ALA A 42 3.95 -10.64 1.07
N ILE A 43 3.84 -9.71 2.01
CA ILE A 43 4.94 -8.99 2.63
C ILE A 43 4.88 -9.34 4.11
N THR A 44 5.94 -9.90 4.65
CA THR A 44 5.93 -10.54 5.96
C THR A 44 7.01 -9.96 6.86
N TYR A 45 6.63 -9.59 8.07
CA TYR A 45 7.52 -9.34 9.19
C TYR A 45 7.50 -10.54 10.12
N THR A 46 8.67 -11.12 10.39
CA THR A 46 8.84 -12.27 11.30
C THR A 46 9.67 -11.84 12.51
N PHE A 47 9.23 -12.22 13.69
CA PHE A 47 9.90 -11.95 14.96
C PHE A 47 10.60 -13.20 15.47
N ASP A 48 11.67 -13.04 16.23
CA ASP A 48 12.42 -14.16 16.81
C ASP A 48 11.58 -15.01 17.78
N SER A 49 10.65 -14.35 18.48
CA SER A 49 9.70 -14.99 19.41
C SER A 49 8.32 -14.34 19.28
N PRO A 50 7.25 -15.01 19.79
CA PRO A 50 5.93 -14.38 19.89
C PRO A 50 6.04 -13.00 20.51
N THR A 51 5.52 -12.01 19.82
CA THR A 51 5.68 -10.60 20.17
C THR A 51 4.32 -9.93 20.21
N ARG A 52 4.09 -9.10 21.23
CA ARG A 52 2.86 -8.33 21.35
C ARG A 52 2.82 -7.25 20.27
N ILE A 53 1.75 -7.25 19.51
CA ILE A 53 1.49 -6.35 18.40
C ILE A 53 0.27 -5.51 18.73
N SER A 54 0.48 -4.21 18.90
CA SER A 54 -0.61 -3.28 19.13
C SER A 54 -1.40 -3.00 17.86
N GLY A 55 -0.71 -2.98 16.73
CA GLY A 55 -1.36 -2.78 15.45
C GLY A 55 -0.42 -2.69 14.26
N VAL A 56 -0.99 -2.33 13.13
CA VAL A 56 -0.26 -2.07 11.87
C VAL A 56 -0.66 -0.72 11.28
N ARG A 57 0.29 -0.09 10.62
CA ARG A 57 0.12 1.13 9.84
C ARG A 57 0.46 0.85 8.39
N LEU A 58 -0.41 1.28 7.49
CA LEU A 58 -0.26 1.12 6.05
C LEU A 58 -0.34 2.49 5.37
N VAL A 59 0.50 2.70 4.37
CA VAL A 59 0.39 3.83 3.45
C VAL A 59 0.47 3.28 2.03
N PHE A 60 -0.66 3.29 1.34
CA PHE A 60 -0.78 2.87 -0.05
C PHE A 60 -0.49 4.04 -0.99
N ASP A 61 -0.07 3.73 -2.20
CA ASP A 61 -0.02 4.75 -3.24
C ASP A 61 -1.44 5.19 -3.62
N SER A 62 -1.62 6.48 -3.68
CA SER A 62 -2.86 7.12 -4.11
C SER A 62 -2.63 8.10 -5.26
N ASP A 63 -1.48 7.97 -5.93
CA ASP A 63 -1.13 8.76 -7.11
C ASP A 63 -1.20 10.28 -6.85
N LEU A 64 -0.74 10.71 -5.67
CA LEU A 64 -0.77 12.13 -5.29
C LEU A 64 0.15 13.00 -6.14
N ASP A 65 1.24 12.40 -6.64
CA ASP A 65 2.29 13.09 -7.40
C ASP A 65 2.20 12.77 -8.89
N ARG A 66 1.01 12.38 -9.38
CA ARG A 66 0.86 12.07 -10.79
C ARG A 66 1.22 13.29 -11.64
N GLU A 67 2.16 13.09 -12.54
CA GLU A 67 2.37 13.98 -13.64
C GLU A 67 1.23 13.80 -14.64
N TYR A 68 0.54 14.85 -14.95
CA TYR A 68 -0.48 14.83 -16.00
C TYR A 68 0.22 14.67 -17.35
N THR A 69 0.30 13.45 -17.83
CA THR A 69 0.96 13.12 -19.10
C THR A 69 0.02 13.05 -20.29
N ASP A 70 -1.25 13.34 -20.12
CA ASP A 70 -2.24 13.30 -21.21
C ASP A 70 -2.20 14.51 -22.16
N GLY A 71 -1.04 15.16 -22.22
CA GLY A 71 -0.71 16.15 -23.26
C GLY A 71 -1.43 17.49 -23.15
N ASN A 72 -2.12 17.73 -22.03
CA ASN A 72 -2.75 19.04 -21.78
C ASN A 72 -1.88 19.89 -20.85
N PRO A 73 -1.08 20.83 -21.41
CA PRO A 73 -0.23 21.72 -20.59
C PRO A 73 -1.02 22.63 -19.64
N ASP A 74 -2.30 22.85 -19.90
CA ASP A 74 -3.15 23.67 -19.04
C ASP A 74 -3.51 22.96 -17.73
N ALA A 75 -3.38 21.64 -17.66
CA ALA A 75 -3.59 20.86 -16.45
C ALA A 75 -2.53 21.11 -15.37
N LEU A 76 -1.32 21.53 -15.78
CA LEU A 76 -0.21 21.79 -14.88
C LEU A 76 -0.34 23.11 -14.12
N HIS A 77 -1.08 24.06 -14.65
CA HIS A 77 -1.16 25.42 -14.09
C HIS A 77 -2.32 25.65 -13.12
N THR A 78 -3.17 24.67 -12.93
CA THR A 78 -4.34 24.79 -12.06
C THR A 78 -4.15 24.24 -10.65
N SER A 79 -2.93 23.90 -10.29
CA SER A 79 -2.59 23.35 -8.97
C SER A 79 -2.87 24.30 -7.78
N SER A 80 -3.08 25.57 -8.03
CA SER A 80 -3.31 26.57 -6.98
C SER A 80 -4.77 26.96 -6.80
N THR A 81 -5.68 26.43 -7.58
CA THR A 81 -7.10 26.78 -7.50
C THR A 81 -7.97 25.55 -7.40
N LEU A 82 -9.00 25.66 -6.57
CA LEU A 82 -10.07 24.66 -6.40
C LEU A 82 -10.91 24.40 -7.68
N PHE A 83 -10.42 24.85 -8.83
CA PHE A 83 -11.10 24.68 -10.11
C PHE A 83 -10.58 23.43 -10.80
N PHE A 84 -11.46 22.48 -10.97
CA PHE A 84 -11.19 21.33 -11.85
C PHE A 84 -11.03 21.84 -13.29
N PRO A 85 -9.96 21.47 -14.01
CA PRO A 85 -9.82 21.80 -15.42
C PRO A 85 -11.03 21.33 -16.22
N LYS A 86 -11.36 22.06 -17.29
CA LYS A 86 -12.49 21.67 -18.17
C LYS A 86 -12.35 20.24 -18.71
N SER A 87 -11.14 19.75 -18.89
CA SER A 87 -10.83 18.38 -19.29
C SER A 87 -11.35 17.31 -18.32
N TYR A 88 -11.53 17.65 -17.05
CA TYR A 88 -12.13 16.74 -16.07
C TYR A 88 -13.64 16.61 -16.17
N ARG A 89 -14.33 17.47 -16.90
CA ARG A 89 -15.79 17.39 -17.04
C ARG A 89 -16.25 16.11 -17.71
N ASN A 90 -15.36 15.47 -18.47
CA ASN A 90 -15.65 14.22 -19.20
C ASN A 90 -14.94 13.01 -18.61
N THR A 91 -14.16 13.16 -17.52
CA THR A 91 -13.51 12.04 -16.87
C THR A 91 -14.42 11.47 -15.79
N THR A 92 -14.54 10.16 -15.78
CA THR A 92 -15.21 9.46 -14.69
C THR A 92 -14.33 9.61 -13.45
N PHE A 93 -14.75 10.42 -12.50
CA PHE A 93 -14.07 10.51 -11.21
C PHE A 93 -14.12 9.13 -10.55
N GLY A 94 -12.97 8.62 -10.22
CA GLY A 94 -12.82 7.34 -9.55
C GLY A 94 -11.65 7.40 -8.59
N PHE A 95 -11.52 6.37 -7.78
CA PHE A 95 -10.34 6.21 -6.96
C PHE A 95 -9.08 6.03 -7.83
N PRO A 96 -7.90 6.46 -7.34
CA PRO A 96 -6.64 6.24 -8.03
C PRO A 96 -6.47 4.76 -8.38
N LYS A 97 -6.08 4.48 -9.62
CA LYS A 97 -5.97 3.10 -10.13
C LYS A 97 -4.96 2.25 -9.35
N CYS A 98 -3.90 2.89 -8.85
CA CYS A 98 -2.84 2.25 -8.06
C CYS A 98 -3.24 1.96 -6.61
N LEU A 99 -4.32 2.56 -6.11
CA LEU A 99 -4.74 2.37 -4.73
C LEU A 99 -5.17 0.92 -4.49
N VAL A 100 -4.56 0.30 -3.48
CA VAL A 100 -4.95 -1.04 -3.04
C VAL A 100 -6.37 -0.98 -2.49
N ARG A 101 -7.26 -1.76 -3.09
CA ARG A 101 -8.69 -1.83 -2.74
C ARG A 101 -9.00 -2.94 -1.77
N HIS A 102 -8.55 -4.15 -2.09
CA HIS A 102 -8.76 -5.34 -1.27
C HIS A 102 -7.42 -5.83 -0.72
N TYR A 103 -7.34 -6.05 0.58
CA TYR A 103 -6.16 -6.61 1.23
C TYR A 103 -6.52 -7.36 2.51
N LYS A 104 -5.61 -8.23 2.94
CA LYS A 104 -5.65 -8.94 4.20
C LYS A 104 -4.43 -8.65 5.04
N ILE A 105 -4.63 -8.66 6.35
CA ILE A 105 -3.56 -8.76 7.35
C ILE A 105 -3.75 -10.08 8.07
N GLU A 106 -2.72 -10.89 8.05
CA GLU A 106 -2.73 -12.18 8.72
C GLU A 106 -1.63 -12.24 9.77
N LEU A 107 -1.89 -13.02 10.79
CA LEU A 107 -1.00 -13.23 11.92
C LEU A 107 -0.64 -14.72 12.01
N MET A 108 0.61 -14.99 12.31
CA MET A 108 1.11 -16.35 12.55
C MET A 108 1.25 -16.58 14.04
N ASP A 109 0.67 -17.67 14.53
CA ASP A 109 0.84 -18.13 15.90
C ASP A 109 2.22 -18.79 16.13
N GLU A 110 2.50 -19.20 17.37
CA GLU A 110 3.74 -19.92 17.73
C GLU A 110 3.87 -21.28 17.04
N ASN A 111 2.77 -21.90 16.62
CA ASN A 111 2.75 -23.19 15.94
C ASN A 111 2.95 -23.06 14.42
N GLY A 112 3.05 -21.83 13.90
CA GLY A 112 3.23 -21.56 12.48
C GLY A 112 1.93 -21.48 11.68
N ASN A 113 0.76 -21.47 12.35
CA ASN A 113 -0.53 -21.37 11.67
C ASN A 113 -0.89 -19.91 11.39
N TRP A 114 -1.33 -19.63 10.17
CA TRP A 114 -1.81 -18.32 9.77
C TRP A 114 -3.30 -18.16 10.01
N SER A 115 -3.70 -17.01 10.50
CA SER A 115 -5.10 -16.60 10.65
C SER A 115 -5.31 -15.18 10.17
N THR A 116 -6.45 -14.91 9.53
CA THR A 116 -6.81 -13.56 9.08
C THR A 116 -7.26 -12.73 10.29
N ALA A 117 -6.52 -11.67 10.59
CA ALA A 117 -6.87 -10.71 11.63
C ALA A 117 -7.71 -9.55 11.08
N VAL A 118 -7.44 -9.13 9.85
CA VAL A 118 -8.16 -8.05 9.17
C VAL A 118 -8.34 -8.40 7.71
N GLU A 119 -9.54 -8.18 7.19
CA GLU A 119 -9.83 -8.18 5.76
C GLU A 119 -10.60 -6.91 5.41
N VAL A 120 -10.10 -6.16 4.43
CA VAL A 120 -10.74 -4.96 3.90
C VAL A 120 -10.98 -5.16 2.41
N THR A 121 -12.25 -5.19 2.00
CA THR A 121 -12.66 -5.49 0.63
C THR A 121 -12.86 -4.25 -0.25
N ASP A 122 -13.00 -3.09 0.35
CA ASP A 122 -13.30 -1.83 -0.37
C ASP A 122 -12.57 -0.63 0.29
N ASN A 123 -11.26 -0.70 0.34
CA ASN A 123 -10.44 0.38 0.87
C ASN A 123 -10.46 1.58 -0.10
N HIS A 124 -10.71 2.76 0.45
CA HIS A 124 -10.65 4.04 -0.26
C HIS A 124 -9.71 5.04 0.42
N ARG A 125 -8.83 4.56 1.30
CA ARG A 125 -7.91 5.38 2.09
C ARG A 125 -6.47 5.07 1.72
N ARG A 126 -5.68 6.13 1.59
CA ARG A 126 -4.24 6.04 1.45
C ARG A 126 -3.57 5.59 2.75
N PHE A 127 -3.96 6.19 3.85
CA PHE A 127 -3.42 5.93 5.17
C PHE A 127 -4.42 5.14 6.00
N VAL A 128 -3.98 4.01 6.54
CA VAL A 128 -4.82 3.11 7.35
C VAL A 128 -4.05 2.64 8.58
N LYS A 129 -4.75 2.57 9.71
CA LYS A 129 -4.29 1.90 10.93
C LYS A 129 -5.28 0.84 11.35
N HIS A 130 -4.76 -0.30 11.76
CA HIS A 130 -5.55 -1.37 12.39
C HIS A 130 -4.94 -1.68 13.74
N PHE A 131 -5.77 -1.64 14.78
CA PHE A 131 -5.39 -2.04 16.12
C PHE A 131 -5.70 -3.53 16.32
N LEU A 132 -4.69 -4.32 16.68
CA LEU A 132 -4.78 -5.76 16.77
C LEU A 132 -4.74 -6.25 18.22
N ASN A 133 -3.85 -5.68 19.04
CA ASN A 133 -3.68 -5.98 20.47
C ASN A 133 -3.54 -7.48 20.78
N THR A 134 -2.70 -8.17 20.03
CA THR A 134 -2.50 -9.61 20.13
C THR A 134 -1.03 -9.99 20.11
N GLU A 135 -0.72 -11.24 20.39
CA GLU A 135 0.63 -11.80 20.21
C GLU A 135 0.70 -12.58 18.90
N ALA A 136 1.80 -12.41 18.17
CA ALA A 136 2.08 -13.16 16.96
C ALA A 136 3.58 -13.34 16.74
N LYS A 137 3.95 -14.42 16.05
CA LYS A 137 5.32 -14.69 15.62
C LYS A 137 5.63 -14.03 14.28
N ALA A 138 4.61 -13.79 13.46
CA ALA A 138 4.75 -13.03 12.22
C ALA A 138 3.46 -12.29 11.87
N VAL A 139 3.62 -11.23 11.09
CA VAL A 139 2.52 -10.43 10.52
C VAL A 139 2.76 -10.32 9.03
N ARG A 140 1.74 -10.57 8.21
CA ARG A 140 1.84 -10.36 6.77
C ARG A 140 0.70 -9.54 6.23
N LEU A 141 1.03 -8.70 5.26
CA LEU A 141 0.11 -7.98 4.42
C LEU A 141 0.01 -8.69 3.06
N ILE A 142 -1.21 -8.95 2.62
CA ILE A 142 -1.48 -9.53 1.30
C ILE A 142 -2.40 -8.56 0.55
N PRO A 143 -1.88 -7.73 -0.37
CA PRO A 143 -2.71 -6.97 -1.28
C PRO A 143 -3.37 -7.94 -2.26
N LEU A 144 -4.70 -7.86 -2.42
CA LEU A 144 -5.47 -8.78 -3.26
C LEU A 144 -5.94 -8.13 -4.56
N SER A 145 -6.32 -6.85 -4.52
CA SER A 145 -6.67 -6.08 -5.71
C SER A 145 -6.37 -4.60 -5.55
N THR A 146 -6.27 -3.90 -6.67
CA THR A 146 -6.28 -2.44 -6.78
C THR A 146 -7.50 -2.01 -7.58
N TYR A 147 -7.82 -0.71 -7.61
CA TYR A 147 -8.90 -0.20 -8.45
C TYR A 147 -8.65 -0.38 -9.95
N HIS A 148 -7.39 -0.62 -10.34
CA HIS A 148 -7.02 -0.91 -11.71
C HIS A 148 -7.35 -2.35 -12.13
N SER A 149 -7.16 -3.31 -11.23
CA SER A 149 -7.36 -4.74 -11.52
C SER A 149 -8.82 -5.11 -11.84
N GLU A 150 -9.75 -4.24 -11.52
CA GLU A 150 -11.18 -4.46 -11.77
C GLU A 150 -11.67 -3.91 -13.11
N ARG A 151 -10.87 -3.02 -13.73
CA ARG A 151 -11.13 -2.52 -15.08
C ARG A 151 -10.22 -3.28 -16.05
N LYS A 152 -10.80 -4.09 -16.92
CA LYS A 152 -10.12 -4.75 -18.02
C LYS A 152 -9.60 -3.73 -19.05
N THR A 153 -8.56 -3.00 -18.73
CA THR A 153 -7.82 -2.15 -19.65
C THR A 153 -6.39 -2.67 -19.75
N GLU A 154 -5.96 -2.97 -20.94
CA GLU A 154 -4.82 -3.81 -21.29
C GLU A 154 -3.43 -3.24 -20.99
N ASP A 155 -3.27 -1.99 -20.51
CA ASP A 155 -2.00 -1.27 -20.67
C ASP A 155 -1.14 -1.08 -19.43
N TYR A 156 -1.59 -1.44 -18.22
CA TYR A 156 -0.74 -1.37 -17.02
C TYR A 156 -0.97 -2.60 -16.16
N GLY A 157 0.10 -3.28 -15.83
CA GLY A 157 0.07 -4.52 -15.06
C GLY A 157 -0.88 -4.49 -13.88
N SER A 158 -2.10 -4.95 -14.10
CA SER A 158 -3.23 -5.01 -13.13
C SER A 158 -2.90 -5.74 -11.83
N SER A 159 -1.70 -6.31 -11.76
CA SER A 159 -1.21 -7.07 -10.61
C SER A 159 -0.21 -6.30 -9.72
N THR A 160 0.05 -5.03 -9.99
CA THR A 160 1.01 -4.25 -9.19
C THR A 160 0.32 -3.60 -8.00
N ALA A 161 0.88 -3.81 -6.80
CA ALA A 161 0.49 -3.13 -5.58
C ALA A 161 1.67 -2.25 -5.12
N HIS A 162 1.50 -0.94 -5.18
CA HIS A 162 2.52 0.02 -4.77
C HIS A 162 2.23 0.50 -3.35
N ILE A 163 3.20 0.32 -2.45
CA ILE A 163 3.04 0.52 -1.01
C ILE A 163 4.21 1.34 -0.49
N PHE A 164 3.93 2.47 0.16
CA PHE A 164 4.95 3.32 0.76
C PHE A 164 5.31 2.92 2.18
N ASN A 165 4.37 2.37 2.92
CA ASN A 165 4.62 1.96 4.30
C ASN A 165 3.80 0.74 4.67
N PHE A 166 4.45 -0.19 5.33
CA PHE A 166 3.85 -1.25 6.12
C PHE A 166 4.66 -1.36 7.41
N GLU A 167 4.08 -0.96 8.51
CA GLU A 167 4.73 -0.84 9.80
C GLU A 167 3.93 -1.57 10.86
N VAL A 168 4.62 -2.30 11.73
CA VAL A 168 4.05 -3.01 12.89
C VAL A 168 4.44 -2.25 14.15
N PHE A 169 3.50 -1.97 15.05
CA PHE A 169 3.74 -1.23 16.30
C PHE A 169 3.05 -1.87 17.50
#